data_e22dd01e309370aa1a7ad73498459447
#
_entry.id   e22dd01e309370aa1a7ad73498459447
#
_cell.length_a   1.000
_cell.length_b   1.000
_cell.length_c   1.000
_cell.angle_alpha   90.00
_cell.angle_beta   90.00
_cell.angle_gamma   90.00
#
_symmetry.space_group_name_H-M   'P 1'
#
loop_
_entity.id
_entity.type
_entity.pdbx_description
1 polymer ?
#
loop_
_entity_poly.entity_id
_entity_poly.type
_entity_poly.pdbx_seq_one_letter_code
_entity_poly.pdbx_strand_id
1 'polypeptide(L)'
;MGGDHSTSYGNIKAVGERYSEFGVLHIDAKCKLKEQCYGFDYSHASVMHNVLRDVDALKRLVSVGVREFSPAEWQRSEQDERIRLFTGQYIWSSHFEGVNWSTICDEIIAELPENVYISLDIDGLTVECSPHTGTTISGGLRFPEGVYLMSKLVGSGCRIVGFDLTEVVPDVDDKTDAMIAARLLFKMCSMALKHHKSPEIL
;
A
#
# COMPACT_ATOMS: atom_id res chain seq x y z
N MET A 1 -0.11 -10.87 -8.25
CA MET A 1 1.24 -10.33 -8.45
C MET A 1 1.29 -9.73 -9.83
N GLY A 2 1.55 -8.45 -9.91
CA GLY A 2 1.45 -7.70 -11.16
C GLY A 2 2.82 -7.30 -11.73
N GLY A 3 2.80 -6.56 -12.82
CA GLY A 3 3.93 -5.82 -13.36
C GLY A 3 4.09 -4.48 -12.61
N ASP A 4 3.96 -3.36 -13.33
CA ASP A 4 3.94 -2.06 -12.71
C ASP A 4 2.65 -1.80 -11.91
N HIS A 5 2.61 -0.70 -11.17
CA HIS A 5 1.50 -0.41 -10.26
C HIS A 5 0.17 -0.12 -10.98
N SER A 6 0.16 0.16 -12.28
CA SER A 6 -1.09 0.42 -13.03
C SER A 6 -2.05 -0.77 -13.00
N THR A 7 -1.52 -2.00 -12.85
CA THR A 7 -2.30 -3.23 -12.77
C THR A 7 -3.23 -3.29 -11.55
N SER A 8 -2.94 -2.54 -10.48
CA SER A 8 -3.75 -2.51 -9.25
C SER A 8 -5.11 -1.85 -9.46
N TYR A 9 -5.24 -0.92 -10.43
CA TYR A 9 -6.51 -0.23 -10.69
C TYR A 9 -7.67 -1.20 -10.93
N GLY A 10 -7.48 -2.17 -11.83
CA GLY A 10 -8.53 -3.15 -12.16
C GLY A 10 -8.94 -4.01 -10.96
N ASN A 11 -7.96 -4.39 -10.12
CA ASN A 11 -8.21 -5.19 -8.93
C ASN A 11 -8.99 -4.41 -7.88
N ILE A 12 -8.61 -3.14 -7.61
CA ILE A 12 -9.30 -2.28 -6.65
C ILE A 12 -10.71 -1.95 -7.11
N LYS A 13 -10.90 -1.70 -8.43
CA LYS A 13 -12.23 -1.48 -9.01
C LYS A 13 -13.14 -2.69 -8.83
N ALA A 14 -12.64 -3.91 -9.07
CA ALA A 14 -13.41 -5.14 -8.85
C ALA A 14 -13.82 -5.33 -7.38
N VAL A 15 -12.99 -4.90 -6.43
CA VAL A 15 -13.37 -4.86 -5.00
C VAL A 15 -14.49 -3.85 -4.77
N GLY A 16 -14.43 -2.66 -5.39
CA GLY A 16 -15.48 -1.64 -5.31
C GLY A 16 -16.83 -2.08 -5.87
N GLU A 17 -16.85 -3.02 -6.83
CA GLU A 17 -18.09 -3.62 -7.34
C GLU A 17 -18.72 -4.62 -6.35
N ARG A 18 -17.93 -5.18 -5.44
CA ARG A 18 -18.36 -6.20 -4.48
C ARG A 18 -18.68 -5.66 -3.10
N TYR A 19 -17.98 -4.63 -2.64
CA TYR A 19 -18.12 -4.05 -1.31
C TYR A 19 -18.70 -2.64 -1.42
N SER A 20 -19.72 -2.35 -0.61
CA SER A 20 -20.35 -1.02 -0.57
C SER A 20 -19.44 0.06 0.00
N GLU A 21 -18.47 -0.36 0.84
CA GLU A 21 -17.42 0.51 1.37
C GLU A 21 -16.16 -0.29 1.73
N PHE A 22 -15.01 0.31 1.45
CA PHE A 22 -13.70 -0.22 1.83
C PHE A 22 -12.65 0.90 1.85
N GLY A 23 -11.50 0.60 2.43
CA GLY A 23 -10.31 1.45 2.37
C GLY A 23 -9.19 0.77 1.61
N VAL A 24 -8.24 1.58 1.14
CA VAL A 24 -6.97 1.11 0.58
C VAL A 24 -5.84 1.46 1.52
N LEU A 25 -5.12 0.46 2.02
CA LEU A 25 -3.80 0.63 2.63
C LEU A 25 -2.77 0.54 1.51
N HIS A 26 -2.21 1.68 1.14
CA HIS A 26 -1.25 1.84 0.07
C HIS A 26 0.16 2.01 0.66
N ILE A 27 1.04 1.04 0.48
CA ILE A 27 2.43 1.07 0.96
C ILE A 27 3.32 1.33 -0.25
N ASP A 28 3.97 2.50 -0.29
CA ASP A 28 4.65 2.98 -1.50
C ASP A 28 5.61 4.13 -1.15
N ALA A 29 6.64 4.32 -1.95
CA ALA A 29 7.50 5.50 -1.90
C ALA A 29 6.80 6.76 -2.47
N LYS A 30 5.78 6.58 -3.32
CA LYS A 30 5.13 7.64 -4.10
C LYS A 30 3.63 7.73 -3.82
N CYS A 31 3.03 8.91 -4.04
CA CYS A 31 1.59 9.11 -3.85
C CYS A 31 0.71 8.41 -4.89
N LYS A 32 1.21 8.23 -6.13
CA LYS A 32 0.45 7.71 -7.29
C LYS A 32 -0.83 8.53 -7.59
N LEU A 33 -0.83 9.84 -7.28
CA LEU A 33 -1.96 10.76 -7.41
C LEU A 33 -1.90 11.66 -8.66
N LYS A 34 -0.95 11.46 -9.56
CA LYS A 34 -0.86 12.22 -10.82
C LYS A 34 -2.08 11.94 -11.70
N GLU A 35 -2.61 12.95 -12.36
CA GLU A 35 -3.70 12.79 -13.33
C GLU A 35 -3.27 11.93 -14.51
N GLN A 36 -2.04 12.17 -15.00
CA GLN A 36 -1.42 11.40 -16.08
C GLN A 36 0.11 11.40 -15.93
N CYS A 37 0.75 10.45 -16.60
CA CYS A 37 2.19 10.37 -16.67
C CYS A 37 2.61 10.05 -18.11
N TYR A 38 3.47 10.89 -18.70
CA TYR A 38 3.91 10.78 -20.10
C TYR A 38 2.77 10.69 -21.12
N GLY A 39 1.63 11.35 -20.84
CA GLY A 39 0.44 11.34 -21.69
C GLY A 39 -0.47 10.12 -21.52
N PHE A 40 -0.19 9.24 -20.54
CA PHE A 40 -1.03 8.10 -20.21
C PHE A 40 -1.86 8.36 -18.97
N ASP A 41 -3.19 8.29 -19.08
CA ASP A 41 -4.13 8.46 -17.98
C ASP A 41 -4.08 7.28 -17.00
N TYR A 42 -3.93 6.07 -17.51
CA TYR A 42 -3.83 4.85 -16.69
C TYR A 42 -2.36 4.38 -16.58
N SER A 43 -1.52 5.22 -15.96
CA SER A 43 -0.12 4.92 -15.71
C SER A 43 0.09 4.39 -14.29
N HIS A 44 1.28 3.82 -14.04
CA HIS A 44 1.71 3.46 -12.69
C HIS A 44 1.69 4.65 -11.71
N ALA A 45 1.88 5.89 -12.18
CA ALA A 45 1.88 7.09 -11.35
C ALA A 45 0.47 7.67 -11.10
N SER A 46 -0.57 7.17 -11.79
CA SER A 46 -1.95 7.69 -11.73
C SER A 46 -2.93 6.71 -11.08
N VAL A 47 -2.47 5.57 -10.59
CA VAL A 47 -3.36 4.50 -10.15
C VAL A 47 -4.30 4.96 -9.02
N MET A 48 -3.79 5.65 -7.99
CA MET A 48 -4.62 6.10 -6.87
C MET A 48 -5.49 7.30 -7.26
N HIS A 49 -5.04 8.15 -8.21
CA HIS A 49 -5.89 9.17 -8.81
C HIS A 49 -7.13 8.55 -9.48
N ASN A 50 -6.92 7.54 -10.32
CA ASN A 50 -8.02 6.89 -11.05
C ASN A 50 -8.96 6.13 -10.10
N VAL A 51 -8.42 5.45 -9.09
CA VAL A 51 -9.21 4.76 -8.07
C VAL A 51 -10.12 5.74 -7.30
N LEU A 52 -9.58 6.88 -6.87
CA LEU A 52 -10.36 7.92 -6.17
C LEU A 52 -11.44 8.55 -7.07
N ARG A 53 -11.19 8.64 -8.38
CA ARG A 53 -12.15 9.17 -9.35
C ARG A 53 -13.27 8.19 -9.68
N ASP A 54 -12.94 6.90 -9.87
CA ASP A 54 -13.82 5.93 -10.52
C ASP A 54 -14.47 4.91 -9.57
N VAL A 55 -14.06 4.88 -8.28
CA VAL A 55 -14.50 3.87 -7.31
C VAL A 55 -15.21 4.54 -6.13
N ASP A 56 -16.51 4.74 -6.24
CA ASP A 56 -17.34 5.43 -5.22
C ASP A 56 -17.35 4.71 -3.87
N ALA A 57 -17.17 3.39 -3.88
CA ALA A 57 -17.09 2.57 -2.67
C ALA A 57 -15.83 2.81 -1.84
N LEU A 58 -14.79 3.46 -2.42
CA LEU A 58 -13.58 3.81 -1.68
C LEU A 58 -13.85 4.95 -0.70
N LYS A 59 -13.79 4.64 0.60
CA LYS A 59 -14.00 5.61 1.69
C LYS A 59 -12.71 6.22 2.19
N ARG A 60 -11.60 5.50 2.10
CA ARG A 60 -10.30 5.95 2.62
C ARG A 60 -9.14 5.39 1.79
N LEU A 61 -8.23 6.25 1.42
CA LEU A 61 -6.91 5.91 0.91
C LEU A 61 -5.87 6.32 1.96
N VAL A 62 -5.20 5.35 2.55
CA VAL A 62 -4.14 5.57 3.53
C VAL A 62 -2.82 5.17 2.90
N SER A 63 -1.99 6.15 2.56
CA SER A 63 -0.68 5.93 1.94
C SER A 63 0.42 6.03 2.99
N VAL A 64 1.28 5.02 3.05
CA VAL A 64 2.32 4.85 4.09
C VAL A 64 3.69 4.73 3.46
N GLY A 65 4.65 5.51 3.96
CA GLY A 65 6.03 5.49 3.48
C GLY A 65 6.31 6.46 2.34
N VAL A 66 5.31 7.23 1.92
CA VAL A 66 5.44 8.19 0.82
C VAL A 66 6.52 9.22 1.12
N ARG A 67 7.47 9.38 0.20
CA ARG A 67 8.62 10.26 0.35
C ARG A 67 9.02 10.98 -0.93
N GLU A 68 8.28 10.72 -2.02
CA GLU A 68 8.35 11.47 -3.26
C GLU A 68 6.94 11.82 -3.75
N PHE A 69 6.69 13.09 -3.93
CA PHE A 69 5.43 13.63 -4.45
C PHE A 69 5.64 15.02 -5.03
N SER A 70 4.82 15.40 -5.99
CA SER A 70 4.78 16.76 -6.54
C SER A 70 3.94 17.69 -5.63
N PRO A 71 4.10 19.02 -5.75
CA PRO A 71 3.24 19.98 -5.05
C PRO A 71 1.75 19.78 -5.34
N ALA A 72 1.39 19.38 -6.56
CA ALA A 72 0.00 19.12 -6.95
C ALA A 72 -0.57 17.88 -6.25
N GLU A 73 0.22 16.81 -6.12
CA GLU A 73 -0.19 15.61 -5.39
C GLU A 73 -0.37 15.91 -3.89
N TRP A 74 0.53 16.70 -3.32
CA TRP A 74 0.40 17.15 -1.92
C TRP A 74 -0.88 17.97 -1.73
N GLN A 75 -1.10 19.00 -2.56
CA GLN A 75 -2.31 19.83 -2.49
C GLN A 75 -3.59 18.97 -2.61
N ARG A 76 -3.60 18.00 -3.51
CA ARG A 76 -4.73 17.07 -3.65
C ARG A 76 -4.96 16.26 -2.38
N SER A 77 -3.91 15.77 -1.74
CA SER A 77 -4.05 15.01 -0.49
C SER A 77 -4.60 15.84 0.67
N GLU A 78 -4.37 17.14 0.66
CA GLU A 78 -4.95 18.06 1.66
C GLU A 78 -6.41 18.43 1.36
N GLN A 79 -6.83 18.40 0.09
CA GLN A 79 -8.17 18.78 -0.35
C GLN A 79 -9.18 17.62 -0.36
N ASP A 80 -8.76 16.39 -0.56
CA ASP A 80 -9.63 15.21 -0.58
C ASP A 80 -9.59 14.52 0.79
N GLU A 81 -10.66 14.68 1.56
CA GLU A 81 -10.79 14.12 2.91
C GLU A 81 -10.63 12.58 2.97
N ARG A 82 -10.76 11.90 1.85
CA ARG A 82 -10.55 10.46 1.77
C ARG A 82 -9.08 10.07 1.85
N ILE A 83 -8.14 11.00 1.64
CA ILE A 83 -6.70 10.73 1.57
C ILE A 83 -6.06 11.00 2.94
N ARG A 84 -5.22 10.07 3.38
CA ARG A 84 -4.31 10.24 4.52
C ARG A 84 -2.90 9.80 4.13
N LEU A 85 -1.93 10.69 4.35
CA LEU A 85 -0.53 10.41 4.07
C LEU A 85 0.25 10.26 5.38
N PHE A 86 0.81 9.08 5.59
CA PHE A 86 1.85 8.83 6.59
C PHE A 86 3.19 8.84 5.87
N THR A 87 3.75 10.03 5.70
CA THR A 87 4.99 10.22 4.93
C THR A 87 6.17 9.52 5.58
N GLY A 88 7.18 9.17 4.78
CA GLY A 88 8.44 8.65 5.30
C GLY A 88 9.09 9.62 6.28
N GLN A 89 8.99 10.94 6.01
CA GLN A 89 9.49 11.97 6.93
C GLN A 89 8.76 11.92 8.28
N TYR A 90 7.43 11.84 8.28
CA TYR A 90 6.65 11.72 9.52
C TYR A 90 7.08 10.48 10.32
N ILE A 91 7.15 9.33 9.68
CA ILE A 91 7.51 8.06 10.33
C ILE A 91 8.89 8.14 10.97
N TRP A 92 9.90 8.63 10.24
CA TRP A 92 11.27 8.70 10.76
C TRP A 92 11.45 9.79 11.82
N SER A 93 10.81 10.95 11.67
CA SER A 93 10.82 11.98 12.72
C SER A 93 10.22 11.45 14.01
N SER A 94 9.07 10.78 13.95
CA SER A 94 8.43 10.14 15.10
C SER A 94 9.35 9.12 15.78
N HIS A 95 10.06 8.30 15.01
CA HIS A 95 11.05 7.37 15.56
C HIS A 95 12.19 8.06 16.28
N PHE A 96 12.74 9.15 15.72
CA PHE A 96 13.80 9.92 16.36
C PHE A 96 13.33 10.61 17.63
N GLU A 97 12.05 10.92 17.74
CA GLU A 97 11.41 11.48 18.94
C GLU A 97 11.00 10.39 19.95
N GLY A 98 11.28 9.12 19.66
CA GLY A 98 11.04 8.00 20.57
C GLY A 98 9.64 7.38 20.48
N VAL A 99 8.83 7.76 19.48
CA VAL A 99 7.55 7.10 19.20
C VAL A 99 7.82 5.72 18.62
N ASN A 100 7.28 4.68 19.25
CA ASN A 100 7.47 3.33 18.77
C ASN A 100 6.58 3.03 17.57
N TRP A 101 7.05 2.08 16.72
CA TRP A 101 6.34 1.68 15.50
C TRP A 101 4.91 1.19 15.74
N SER A 102 4.66 0.54 16.88
CA SER A 102 3.32 0.07 17.23
C SER A 102 2.32 1.21 17.35
N THR A 103 2.72 2.34 17.95
CA THR A 103 1.87 3.54 18.06
C THR A 103 1.55 4.13 16.68
N ILE A 104 2.55 4.27 15.82
CA ILE A 104 2.36 4.75 14.45
C ILE A 104 1.42 3.82 13.67
N CYS A 105 1.56 2.50 13.83
CA CYS A 105 0.63 1.54 13.23
C CYS A 105 -0.81 1.72 13.74
N ASP A 106 -1.01 2.03 15.03
CA ASP A 106 -2.36 2.30 15.57
C ASP A 106 -2.99 3.53 14.93
N GLU A 107 -2.21 4.59 14.71
CA GLU A 107 -2.67 5.79 14.01
C GLU A 107 -3.05 5.50 12.55
N ILE A 108 -2.22 4.72 11.84
CA ILE A 108 -2.49 4.30 10.46
C ILE A 108 -3.79 3.48 10.39
N ILE A 109 -3.95 2.52 11.29
CA ILE A 109 -5.10 1.60 11.30
C ILE A 109 -6.38 2.33 11.68
N ALA A 110 -6.31 3.32 12.57
CA ALA A 110 -7.46 4.13 12.99
C ALA A 110 -8.11 4.91 11.82
N GLU A 111 -7.37 5.16 10.75
CA GLU A 111 -7.86 5.82 9.54
C GLU A 111 -8.57 4.85 8.57
N LEU A 112 -8.47 3.55 8.76
CA LEU A 112 -8.99 2.55 7.83
C LEU A 112 -10.36 2.01 8.28
N PRO A 113 -11.29 1.76 7.34
CA PRO A 113 -12.55 1.07 7.65
C PRO A 113 -12.31 -0.44 7.88
N GLU A 114 -13.39 -1.16 8.21
CA GLU A 114 -13.32 -2.62 8.47
C GLU A 114 -12.78 -3.41 7.27
N ASN A 115 -13.24 -3.11 6.05
CA ASN A 115 -12.78 -3.80 4.84
C ASN A 115 -11.60 -3.04 4.23
N VAL A 116 -10.46 -3.70 4.05
CA VAL A 116 -9.23 -3.08 3.58
C VAL A 116 -8.64 -3.86 2.40
N TYR A 117 -8.36 -3.15 1.31
CA TYR A 117 -7.51 -3.63 0.24
C TYR A 117 -6.06 -3.18 0.51
N ILE A 118 -5.09 -4.08 0.40
CA ILE A 118 -3.68 -3.75 0.55
C ILE A 118 -3.04 -3.64 -0.84
N SER A 119 -2.61 -2.45 -1.24
CA SER A 119 -1.81 -2.23 -2.44
C SER A 119 -0.37 -1.95 -2.03
N LEU A 120 0.53 -2.88 -2.32
CA LEU A 120 1.93 -2.80 -1.90
C LEU A 120 2.84 -2.69 -3.13
N ASP A 121 3.45 -1.51 -3.28
CA ASP A 121 4.60 -1.31 -4.14
C ASP A 121 5.86 -1.75 -3.38
N ILE A 122 6.71 -2.57 -3.97
CA ILE A 122 7.90 -3.05 -3.26
C ILE A 122 8.86 -1.91 -2.91
N ASP A 123 8.82 -0.78 -3.65
CA ASP A 123 9.63 0.40 -3.36
C ASP A 123 9.16 1.18 -2.10
N GLY A 124 7.98 0.85 -1.56
CA GLY A 124 7.56 1.30 -0.22
C GLY A 124 8.48 0.81 0.89
N LEU A 125 9.20 -0.29 0.65
CA LEU A 125 10.25 -0.78 1.55
C LEU A 125 11.56 -0.02 1.35
N THR A 126 12.54 -0.35 2.19
CA THR A 126 13.92 0.19 2.05
C THR A 126 14.60 -0.36 0.80
N VAL A 127 15.55 0.40 0.25
CA VAL A 127 16.29 0.03 -0.99
C VAL A 127 16.98 -1.32 -0.86
N GLU A 128 17.42 -1.71 0.33
CA GLU A 128 18.03 -3.02 0.58
C GLU A 128 17.05 -4.18 0.38
N CYS A 129 15.74 -3.91 0.45
CA CYS A 129 14.69 -4.90 0.19
C CYS A 129 14.32 -5.00 -1.29
N SER A 130 14.57 -3.95 -2.08
CA SER A 130 14.19 -3.88 -3.50
C SER A 130 15.20 -3.05 -4.31
N PRO A 131 16.47 -3.51 -4.42
CA PRO A 131 17.50 -2.73 -5.09
C PRO A 131 17.28 -2.56 -6.60
N HIS A 132 16.51 -3.43 -7.25
CA HIS A 132 16.33 -3.44 -8.71
C HIS A 132 14.96 -2.91 -9.15
N THR A 133 14.07 -2.50 -8.24
CA THR A 133 12.80 -1.86 -8.64
C THR A 133 13.04 -0.63 -9.52
N GLY A 134 12.09 -0.33 -10.40
CA GLY A 134 12.28 0.66 -11.47
C GLY A 134 12.69 2.07 -11.01
N THR A 135 12.28 2.48 -9.81
CA THR A 135 12.63 3.78 -9.21
C THR A 135 12.83 3.63 -7.71
N THR A 136 14.08 3.59 -7.29
CA THR A 136 14.45 3.49 -5.87
C THR A 136 14.55 4.87 -5.24
N ILE A 137 13.98 5.04 -4.05
CA ILE A 137 14.07 6.24 -3.23
C ILE A 137 14.53 5.84 -1.83
N SER A 138 15.58 6.46 -1.33
CA SER A 138 16.13 6.18 0.00
C SER A 138 15.10 6.35 1.11
N GLY A 139 15.22 5.57 2.18
CA GLY A 139 14.23 5.48 3.26
C GLY A 139 13.28 4.31 3.03
N GLY A 140 12.03 4.44 3.47
CA GLY A 140 11.02 3.38 3.37
C GLY A 140 10.91 2.53 4.63
N LEU A 141 9.96 1.61 4.62
CA LEU A 141 9.75 0.68 5.72
C LEU A 141 10.76 -0.47 5.65
N ARG A 142 11.32 -0.85 6.77
CA ARG A 142 12.05 -2.12 6.84
C ARG A 142 11.08 -3.29 6.66
N PHE A 143 11.54 -4.39 6.12
CA PHE A 143 10.71 -5.59 5.94
C PHE A 143 9.90 -5.98 7.19
N PRO A 144 10.49 -6.02 8.40
CA PRO A 144 9.71 -6.33 9.63
C PRO A 144 8.66 -5.28 9.94
N GLU A 145 8.87 -4.00 9.61
CA GLU A 145 7.89 -2.93 9.85
C GLU A 145 6.66 -3.08 8.95
N GLY A 146 6.86 -3.33 7.66
CA GLY A 146 5.75 -3.60 6.74
C GLY A 146 4.95 -4.84 7.15
N VAL A 147 5.63 -5.93 7.51
CA VAL A 147 4.96 -7.15 8.00
C VAL A 147 4.21 -6.91 9.31
N TYR A 148 4.80 -6.14 10.24
CA TYR A 148 4.17 -5.80 11.51
C TYR A 148 2.89 -4.99 11.32
N LEU A 149 2.93 -3.94 10.47
CA LEU A 149 1.75 -3.12 10.13
C LEU A 149 0.60 -3.99 9.62
N MET A 150 0.85 -4.84 8.62
CA MET A 150 -0.18 -5.73 8.05
C MET A 150 -0.69 -6.74 9.08
N SER A 151 0.18 -7.29 9.94
CA SER A 151 -0.23 -8.22 10.99
C SER A 151 -1.10 -7.54 12.06
N LYS A 152 -0.76 -6.30 12.42
CA LYS A 152 -1.50 -5.50 13.38
C LYS A 152 -2.85 -5.06 12.82
N LEU A 153 -2.93 -4.73 11.52
CA LEU A 153 -4.18 -4.48 10.81
C LEU A 153 -5.15 -5.65 10.95
N VAL A 154 -4.68 -6.87 10.70
CA VAL A 154 -5.51 -8.08 10.90
C VAL A 154 -5.89 -8.28 12.36
N GLY A 155 -4.98 -7.99 13.28
CA GLY A 155 -5.20 -8.08 14.73
C GLY A 155 -6.21 -7.06 15.27
N SER A 156 -6.42 -5.94 14.59
CA SER A 156 -7.40 -4.90 14.98
C SER A 156 -8.86 -5.24 14.61
N GLY A 157 -9.08 -6.32 13.86
CA GLY A 157 -10.41 -6.71 13.37
C GLY A 157 -10.68 -6.30 11.92
N CYS A 158 -9.79 -5.53 11.28
CA CYS A 158 -9.92 -5.21 9.87
C CYS A 158 -9.80 -6.46 9.00
N ARG A 159 -10.64 -6.55 7.98
CA ARG A 159 -10.69 -7.65 7.02
C ARG A 159 -9.93 -7.30 5.75
N ILE A 160 -8.96 -8.11 5.36
CA ILE A 160 -8.30 -7.98 4.07
C ILE A 160 -9.24 -8.53 2.99
N VAL A 161 -9.77 -7.65 2.14
CA VAL A 161 -10.72 -7.99 1.06
C VAL A 161 -10.04 -8.23 -0.29
N GLY A 162 -8.77 -7.87 -0.40
CA GLY A 162 -7.91 -8.08 -1.55
C GLY A 162 -6.53 -7.50 -1.30
N PHE A 163 -5.58 -7.87 -2.12
CA PHE A 163 -4.25 -7.29 -2.07
C PHE A 163 -3.49 -7.50 -3.38
N ASP A 164 -2.53 -6.64 -3.62
CA ASP A 164 -1.53 -6.79 -4.68
C ASP A 164 -0.12 -6.49 -4.18
N LEU A 165 0.85 -6.94 -4.97
CA LEU A 165 2.27 -6.64 -4.81
C LEU A 165 2.82 -6.35 -6.21
N THR A 166 3.34 -5.14 -6.39
CA THR A 166 3.74 -4.58 -7.68
C THR A 166 5.19 -4.09 -7.71
N GLU A 167 5.67 -3.69 -8.88
CA GLU A 167 7.00 -3.10 -9.14
C GLU A 167 8.17 -4.03 -8.78
N VAL A 168 7.94 -5.33 -8.66
CA VAL A 168 8.99 -6.31 -8.43
C VAL A 168 9.72 -6.57 -9.75
N VAL A 169 10.98 -6.19 -9.81
CA VAL A 169 11.86 -6.44 -10.96
C VAL A 169 12.82 -7.58 -10.61
N PRO A 170 12.60 -8.78 -11.16
CA PRO A 170 13.54 -9.88 -10.92
C PRO A 170 14.84 -9.64 -11.68
N ASP A 171 15.96 -9.80 -11.02
CA ASP A 171 17.27 -9.78 -11.63
C ASP A 171 17.83 -11.22 -11.82
N VAL A 172 18.70 -11.41 -12.81
CA VAL A 172 19.26 -12.73 -13.13
C VAL A 172 20.32 -13.16 -12.11
N ASP A 173 21.13 -12.22 -11.68
CA ASP A 173 22.29 -12.47 -10.83
C ASP A 173 21.96 -12.27 -9.34
N ASP A 174 21.03 -11.36 -9.02
CA ASP A 174 20.58 -11.08 -7.66
C ASP A 174 19.10 -11.41 -7.48
N LYS A 175 18.78 -12.35 -6.61
CA LYS A 175 17.43 -12.81 -6.31
C LYS A 175 16.76 -12.04 -5.16
N THR A 176 17.36 -10.98 -4.66
CA THR A 176 16.89 -10.25 -3.46
C THR A 176 15.45 -9.81 -3.62
N ASP A 177 15.11 -9.06 -4.67
CA ASP A 177 13.73 -8.55 -4.91
C ASP A 177 12.71 -9.70 -4.99
N ALA A 178 13.05 -10.74 -5.77
CA ALA A 178 12.15 -11.90 -5.94
C ALA A 178 11.93 -12.67 -4.62
N MET A 179 12.97 -12.83 -3.80
CA MET A 179 12.89 -13.51 -2.51
C MET A 179 12.10 -12.70 -1.49
N ILE A 180 12.30 -11.39 -1.42
CA ILE A 180 11.55 -10.50 -0.55
C ILE A 180 10.08 -10.47 -0.96
N ALA A 181 9.80 -10.30 -2.26
CA ALA A 181 8.45 -10.32 -2.80
C ALA A 181 7.71 -11.63 -2.51
N ALA A 182 8.36 -12.78 -2.72
CA ALA A 182 7.76 -14.08 -2.43
C ALA A 182 7.41 -14.24 -0.95
N ARG A 183 8.26 -13.77 -0.04
CA ARG A 183 8.00 -13.80 1.42
C ARG A 183 6.87 -12.86 1.82
N LEU A 184 6.80 -11.64 1.24
CA LEU A 184 5.69 -10.71 1.46
C LEU A 184 4.38 -11.33 0.98
N LEU A 185 4.34 -11.83 -0.25
CA LEU A 185 3.16 -12.45 -0.84
C LEU A 185 2.65 -13.62 0.02
N PHE A 186 3.55 -14.50 0.47
CA PHE A 186 3.19 -15.60 1.38
C PHE A 186 2.55 -15.09 2.68
N LYS A 187 3.10 -14.01 3.29
CA LYS A 187 2.56 -13.42 4.50
C LYS A 187 1.20 -12.77 4.26
N MET A 188 1.04 -12.03 3.17
CA MET A 188 -0.24 -11.40 2.79
C MET A 188 -1.33 -12.46 2.57
N CYS A 189 -1.04 -13.53 1.83
CA CYS A 189 -1.95 -14.68 1.69
C CYS A 189 -2.34 -15.27 3.05
N SER A 190 -1.36 -15.51 3.92
CA SER A 190 -1.60 -16.10 5.24
C SER A 190 -2.45 -15.20 6.13
N MET A 191 -2.28 -13.88 6.04
CA MET A 191 -3.05 -12.88 6.78
C MET A 191 -4.48 -12.77 6.26
N ALA A 192 -4.68 -12.73 4.94
CA ALA A 192 -6.00 -12.69 4.32
C ALA A 192 -6.84 -13.93 4.70
N LEU A 193 -6.23 -15.11 4.74
CA LEU A 193 -6.91 -16.36 5.10
C LEU A 193 -7.33 -16.46 6.58
N LYS A 194 -6.74 -15.67 7.48
CA LYS A 194 -7.12 -15.71 8.91
C LYS A 194 -8.57 -15.30 9.16
N HIS A 195 -9.13 -14.43 8.34
CA HIS A 195 -10.52 -13.99 8.44
C HIS A 195 -11.51 -14.86 7.65
N HIS A 196 -10.99 -15.72 6.78
CA HIS A 196 -11.77 -16.72 6.05
C HIS A 196 -11.76 -18.10 6.75
N LYS A 197 -11.82 -18.13 8.10
CA LYS A 197 -12.22 -19.39 8.75
C LYS A 197 -13.60 -19.72 8.21
N SER A 198 -13.68 -20.77 7.39
CA SER A 198 -14.90 -21.33 6.83
C SER A 198 -15.96 -21.46 7.91
N PRO A 199 -17.26 -21.20 7.61
CA PRO A 199 -18.31 -21.73 8.44
C PRO A 199 -18.03 -23.23 8.55
N GLU A 200 -18.10 -23.74 9.77
CA GLU A 200 -17.93 -25.16 10.08
C GLU A 200 -18.73 -25.97 9.06
N ILE A 201 -18.02 -26.76 8.25
CA ILE A 201 -18.65 -27.80 7.47
C ILE A 201 -19.01 -28.85 8.50
N LEU A 202 -20.27 -28.83 8.95
CA LEU A 202 -20.93 -29.94 9.62
C LEU A 202 -21.12 -31.09 8.64
#